data_bd3af289289b2d923f11e5aeaaa97373
#
_entry.id   bd3af289289b2d923f11e5aeaaa97373
#
_cell.length_a   1.000
_cell.length_b   1.000
_cell.length_c   1.000
_cell.angle_alpha   90.00
_cell.angle_beta   90.00
_cell.angle_gamma   90.00
#
_symmetry.space_group_name_H-M   'P 1'
#
loop_
_entity.id
_entity.type
_entity.pdbx_description
1 polymer ?
#
loop_
_entity_poly.entity_id
_entity_poly.type
_entity_poly.pdbx_seq_one_letter_code
_entity_poly.pdbx_strand_id
1 'polypeptide(L)'
;MIRYLLAVLLAIPAGIAGLCAQQQPDTGALTKQSAGGYRLVWSDEFNRDGAPDTADWNYETGLLRNHEYQWYQPGNVYCSNGMLVIEARRQQQPNPLYVSGSHDWRQRDANIHYTSASINTSGRHSWLYGRFIMRGKINIDSGLWPAWWMLGVSGNWPAGGEIDIMEYYRDRVLANIACAGPGDRPQWFSKFLSADSLGGKAWADKFHTWQMDWDPDSISLYLDDRLVNKVPLSMLQNKDNTGTNPFNHPLYMLLNLAIGGDNGGDPVTTNFPTRFEVDYVRVFQKK
;
A
#
# COMPACT_ATOMS: atom_id res chain seq x y z
N MET A 1 -65.31 34.77 -30.21
CA MET A 1 -63.95 34.92 -29.60
C MET A 1 -63.49 33.54 -29.19
N ILE A 2 -62.63 32.92 -30.01
CA ILE A 2 -62.08 31.53 -29.78
C ILE A 2 -60.69 31.72 -29.19
N ARG A 3 -60.44 31.22 -27.97
CA ARG A 3 -59.14 31.21 -27.30
C ARG A 3 -58.43 29.89 -27.64
N TYR A 4 -57.29 29.98 -28.32
CA TYR A 4 -56.38 28.86 -28.52
C TYR A 4 -55.50 28.71 -27.26
N LEU A 5 -55.56 27.54 -26.63
CA LEU A 5 -54.55 27.10 -25.64
C LEU A 5 -53.35 26.55 -26.38
N LEU A 6 -52.19 27.17 -26.20
CA LEU A 6 -50.90 26.60 -26.62
C LEU A 6 -50.39 25.68 -25.53
N ALA A 7 -50.31 24.37 -25.80
CA ALA A 7 -49.64 23.42 -24.93
C ALA A 7 -48.14 23.41 -25.24
N VAL A 8 -47.31 23.85 -24.29
CA VAL A 8 -45.84 23.75 -24.36
C VAL A 8 -45.43 22.40 -23.86
N LEU A 9 -44.98 21.50 -24.71
CA LEU A 9 -44.34 20.25 -24.37
C LEU A 9 -42.87 20.52 -23.96
N LEU A 10 -42.57 20.42 -22.68
CA LEU A 10 -41.20 20.38 -22.15
C LEU A 10 -40.60 18.98 -22.41
N ALA A 11 -39.67 18.90 -23.34
CA ALA A 11 -38.86 17.70 -23.53
C ALA A 11 -37.81 17.63 -22.40
N ILE A 12 -37.91 16.59 -21.56
CA ILE A 12 -36.88 16.25 -20.57
C ILE A 12 -35.76 15.49 -21.30
N PRO A 13 -34.52 15.96 -21.28
CA PRO A 13 -33.43 15.18 -21.85
C PRO A 13 -33.22 13.91 -21.03
N ALA A 14 -33.32 12.74 -21.67
CA ALA A 14 -32.92 11.46 -21.06
C ALA A 14 -31.43 11.51 -20.74
N GLY A 15 -31.12 11.55 -19.45
CA GLY A 15 -29.76 11.41 -18.96
C GLY A 15 -29.22 10.05 -19.41
N ILE A 16 -28.17 10.08 -20.22
CA ILE A 16 -27.37 8.90 -20.53
C ILE A 16 -26.64 8.54 -19.26
N ALA A 17 -27.19 7.56 -18.50
CA ALA A 17 -26.44 6.87 -17.46
C ALA A 17 -25.31 6.11 -18.17
N GLY A 18 -24.12 6.67 -18.16
CA GLY A 18 -22.91 5.97 -18.59
C GLY A 18 -22.77 4.74 -17.72
N LEU A 19 -23.08 3.57 -18.28
CA LEU A 19 -22.64 2.30 -17.73
C LEU A 19 -21.12 2.33 -17.70
N CYS A 20 -20.55 2.52 -16.51
CA CYS A 20 -19.13 2.27 -16.27
C CYS A 20 -18.92 0.78 -16.56
N ALA A 21 -18.33 0.45 -17.70
CA ALA A 21 -17.98 -0.91 -18.04
C ALA A 21 -17.00 -1.38 -16.98
N GLN A 22 -17.42 -2.32 -16.14
CA GLN A 22 -16.52 -3.02 -15.22
C GLN A 22 -15.42 -3.63 -16.09
N GLN A 23 -14.21 -3.15 -15.91
CA GLN A 23 -13.05 -3.71 -16.59
C GLN A 23 -12.88 -5.14 -16.08
N GLN A 24 -13.16 -6.13 -16.91
CA GLN A 24 -12.92 -7.52 -16.52
C GLN A 24 -11.43 -7.74 -16.34
N PRO A 25 -11.01 -8.54 -15.34
CA PRO A 25 -9.61 -8.87 -15.13
C PRO A 25 -9.00 -9.41 -16.43
N ASP A 26 -7.80 -8.94 -16.77
CA ASP A 26 -7.04 -9.49 -17.90
C ASP A 26 -6.82 -11.01 -17.68
N THR A 27 -7.56 -11.82 -18.43
CA THR A 27 -7.53 -13.28 -18.31
C THR A 27 -6.15 -13.87 -18.63
N GLY A 28 -5.37 -13.21 -19.51
CA GLY A 28 -3.99 -13.59 -19.82
C GLY A 28 -3.06 -13.38 -18.62
N ALA A 29 -3.19 -12.26 -17.94
CA ALA A 29 -2.43 -11.97 -16.71
C ALA A 29 -2.81 -12.96 -15.60
N LEU A 30 -4.10 -13.25 -15.38
CA LEU A 30 -4.54 -14.22 -14.39
C LEU A 30 -3.99 -15.63 -14.65
N THR A 31 -3.95 -16.06 -15.91
CA THR A 31 -3.38 -17.37 -16.30
C THR A 31 -1.90 -17.44 -15.95
N LYS A 32 -1.11 -16.40 -16.28
CA LYS A 32 0.31 -16.32 -15.92
C LYS A 32 0.51 -16.33 -14.40
N GLN A 33 -0.28 -15.56 -13.67
CA GLN A 33 -0.20 -15.43 -12.22
C GLN A 33 -0.56 -16.71 -11.49
N SER A 34 -1.44 -17.55 -12.07
CA SER A 34 -1.82 -18.86 -11.54
C SER A 34 -0.84 -19.99 -11.89
N ALA A 35 0.23 -19.70 -12.64
CA ALA A 35 1.20 -20.71 -13.02
C ALA A 35 1.85 -21.39 -11.80
N GLY A 36 2.18 -22.68 -11.92
CA GLY A 36 2.79 -23.44 -10.82
C GLY A 36 1.81 -23.98 -9.79
N GLY A 37 0.53 -24.15 -10.15
CA GLY A 37 -0.51 -24.74 -9.28
C GLY A 37 -1.15 -23.76 -8.30
N TYR A 38 -0.95 -22.48 -8.50
CA TYR A 38 -1.58 -21.42 -7.71
C TYR A 38 -3.04 -21.20 -8.14
N ARG A 39 -3.90 -20.93 -7.18
CA ARG A 39 -5.31 -20.56 -7.36
C ARG A 39 -5.57 -19.23 -6.68
N LEU A 40 -6.26 -18.30 -7.36
CA LEU A 40 -6.74 -17.06 -6.78
C LEU A 40 -7.65 -17.36 -5.58
N VAL A 41 -7.32 -16.83 -4.42
CA VAL A 41 -8.10 -16.99 -3.18
C VAL A 41 -8.70 -15.68 -2.68
N TRP A 42 -8.13 -14.54 -3.06
CA TRP A 42 -8.62 -13.21 -2.75
C TRP A 42 -8.08 -12.20 -3.78
N SER A 43 -8.86 -11.20 -4.11
CA SER A 43 -8.38 -10.02 -4.84
C SER A 43 -9.24 -8.79 -4.54
N ASP A 44 -8.63 -7.61 -4.66
CA ASP A 44 -9.33 -6.36 -4.86
C ASP A 44 -8.84 -5.73 -6.17
N GLU A 45 -9.77 -5.57 -7.09
CA GLU A 45 -9.55 -4.98 -8.42
C GLU A 45 -9.95 -3.49 -8.42
N PHE A 46 -10.38 -2.94 -7.29
CA PHE A 46 -10.78 -1.54 -7.04
C PHE A 46 -11.80 -0.98 -8.06
N ASN A 47 -12.63 -1.85 -8.62
CA ASN A 47 -13.57 -1.51 -9.72
C ASN A 47 -14.76 -0.65 -9.30
N ARG A 48 -15.00 -0.48 -8.00
CA ARG A 48 -16.10 0.32 -7.47
C ARG A 48 -15.59 1.68 -7.01
N ASP A 49 -16.00 2.74 -7.70
CA ASP A 49 -15.64 4.10 -7.32
C ASP A 49 -16.14 4.46 -5.90
N GLY A 50 -15.39 5.28 -5.19
CA GLY A 50 -15.67 5.72 -3.83
C GLY A 50 -14.67 5.23 -2.80
N ALA A 51 -15.11 5.01 -1.57
CA ALA A 51 -14.22 4.49 -0.52
C ALA A 51 -13.87 3.02 -0.76
N PRO A 52 -12.64 2.58 -0.42
CA PRO A 52 -12.30 1.16 -0.33
C PRO A 52 -13.29 0.38 0.52
N ASP A 53 -13.54 -0.90 0.17
CA ASP A 53 -14.52 -1.71 0.87
C ASP A 53 -14.07 -2.00 2.31
N THR A 54 -14.88 -1.62 3.28
CA THR A 54 -14.60 -1.86 4.71
C THR A 54 -14.75 -3.32 5.13
N ALA A 55 -15.28 -4.18 4.25
CA ALA A 55 -15.23 -5.63 4.45
C ALA A 55 -13.79 -6.17 4.29
N ASP A 56 -12.97 -5.52 3.45
CA ASP A 56 -11.60 -5.92 3.16
C ASP A 56 -10.58 -5.04 3.87
N TRP A 57 -10.84 -3.72 4.01
CA TRP A 57 -9.88 -2.73 4.44
C TRP A 57 -10.29 -1.97 5.70
N ASN A 58 -9.34 -1.80 6.61
CA ASN A 58 -9.41 -0.82 7.71
C ASN A 58 -8.57 0.39 7.36
N TYR A 59 -8.89 1.54 7.99
CA TYR A 59 -8.13 2.77 7.86
C TYR A 59 -7.28 3.00 9.10
N GLU A 60 -6.04 3.38 8.91
CA GLU A 60 -5.23 3.96 9.98
C GLU A 60 -5.48 5.46 10.05
N THR A 61 -5.44 6.01 11.27
CA THR A 61 -5.67 7.46 11.49
C THR A 61 -4.63 8.01 12.47
N GLY A 62 -4.05 9.15 12.14
CA GLY A 62 -3.13 9.86 13.03
C GLY A 62 -1.68 9.87 12.59
N LEU A 63 -0.81 10.32 13.48
CA LEU A 63 0.65 10.21 13.41
C LEU A 63 1.06 8.88 14.06
N LEU A 64 1.52 7.90 13.31
CA LEU A 64 1.62 6.51 13.79
C LEU A 64 3.03 6.06 14.09
N ARG A 65 3.98 6.23 13.18
CA ARG A 65 5.30 5.59 13.23
C ARG A 65 6.39 6.46 12.59
N ASN A 66 7.67 6.13 12.80
CA ASN A 66 8.83 6.59 12.05
C ASN A 66 8.98 8.13 11.95
N HIS A 67 8.43 8.90 12.89
CA HIS A 67 8.41 10.37 12.85
C HIS A 67 7.89 10.95 11.53
N GLU A 68 7.01 10.20 10.84
CA GLU A 68 6.40 10.59 9.56
C GLU A 68 5.62 11.90 9.72
N TYR A 69 5.58 12.71 8.65
CA TYR A 69 5.03 14.08 8.74
C TYR A 69 3.54 14.16 8.50
N GLN A 70 2.96 13.17 7.82
CA GLN A 70 1.54 13.17 7.48
C GLN A 70 0.66 12.70 8.63
N TRP A 71 -0.49 13.29 8.74
CA TRP A 71 -1.65 12.71 9.41
C TRP A 71 -2.34 11.75 8.45
N TYR A 72 -2.42 10.48 8.81
CA TYR A 72 -3.23 9.52 8.07
C TYR A 72 -4.71 9.73 8.34
N GLN A 73 -5.54 9.74 7.29
CA GLN A 73 -6.99 9.90 7.38
C GLN A 73 -7.71 9.27 6.18
N PRO A 74 -8.99 8.82 6.36
CA PRO A 74 -9.76 8.16 5.31
C PRO A 74 -9.96 9.02 4.06
N GLY A 75 -10.08 10.35 4.20
CA GLY A 75 -10.31 11.28 3.07
C GLY A 75 -9.17 11.39 2.06
N ASN A 76 -8.06 10.68 2.29
CA ASN A 76 -6.90 10.65 1.41
C ASN A 76 -6.78 9.33 0.62
N VAL A 77 -7.76 8.42 0.72
CA VAL A 77 -7.79 7.19 -0.08
C VAL A 77 -9.17 7.00 -0.68
N TYR A 78 -9.21 6.63 -1.95
CA TYR A 78 -10.44 6.39 -2.70
C TYR A 78 -10.17 5.48 -3.90
N CYS A 79 -11.22 4.82 -4.38
CA CYS A 79 -11.21 4.08 -5.64
C CYS A 79 -11.79 4.96 -6.74
N SER A 80 -11.16 5.00 -7.89
CA SER A 80 -11.63 5.74 -9.06
C SER A 80 -11.05 5.17 -10.35
N ASN A 81 -11.92 5.02 -11.36
CA ASN A 81 -11.54 4.49 -12.68
C ASN A 81 -10.83 3.12 -12.60
N GLY A 82 -11.30 2.22 -11.74
CA GLY A 82 -10.73 0.89 -11.56
C GLY A 82 -9.37 0.88 -10.86
N MET A 83 -9.08 1.87 -10.03
CA MET A 83 -7.82 1.96 -9.28
C MET A 83 -8.06 2.44 -7.86
N LEU A 84 -7.31 1.94 -6.91
CA LEU A 84 -7.12 2.57 -5.61
C LEU A 84 -6.13 3.73 -5.76
N VAL A 85 -6.49 4.87 -5.20
CA VAL A 85 -5.63 6.06 -5.15
C VAL A 85 -5.40 6.45 -3.70
N ILE A 86 -4.15 6.41 -3.25
CA ILE A 86 -3.72 7.03 -2.00
C ILE A 86 -3.10 8.38 -2.36
N GLU A 87 -3.71 9.47 -1.89
CA GLU A 87 -3.32 10.82 -2.25
C GLU A 87 -2.69 11.54 -1.05
N ALA A 88 -1.41 11.85 -1.17
CA ALA A 88 -0.70 12.70 -0.24
C ALA A 88 -0.92 14.17 -0.59
N ARG A 89 -1.20 14.99 0.42
CA ARG A 89 -1.50 16.42 0.28
C ARG A 89 -0.64 17.27 1.21
N ARG A 90 -0.21 18.43 0.74
CA ARG A 90 0.25 19.51 1.63
C ARG A 90 -0.99 20.25 2.11
N GLN A 91 -1.40 19.97 3.33
CA GLN A 91 -2.65 20.46 3.91
C GLN A 91 -2.42 20.80 5.37
N GLN A 92 -2.56 22.08 5.72
CA GLN A 92 -2.44 22.52 7.10
C GLN A 92 -3.77 22.31 7.83
N GLN A 93 -3.71 21.69 9.01
CA GLN A 93 -4.83 21.54 9.93
C GLN A 93 -4.34 21.51 11.38
N PRO A 94 -5.18 21.86 12.38
CA PRO A 94 -4.80 21.72 13.77
C PRO A 94 -4.42 20.28 14.12
N ASN A 95 -3.39 20.10 14.93
CA ASN A 95 -3.01 18.80 15.45
C ASN A 95 -3.89 18.47 16.68
N PRO A 96 -4.79 17.48 16.61
CA PRO A 96 -5.67 17.15 17.73
C PRO A 96 -4.91 16.53 18.93
N LEU A 97 -3.67 16.11 18.72
CA LEU A 97 -2.81 15.55 19.77
C LEU A 97 -1.90 16.60 20.43
N TYR A 98 -1.94 17.86 19.97
CA TYR A 98 -1.01 18.90 20.43
C TYR A 98 -1.05 19.11 21.94
N VAL A 99 0.14 19.07 22.55
CA VAL A 99 0.37 19.42 23.96
C VAL A 99 1.57 20.35 24.02
N SER A 100 1.35 21.58 24.51
CA SER A 100 2.42 22.57 24.62
C SER A 100 3.55 22.06 25.50
N GLY A 101 4.79 22.10 25.00
CA GLY A 101 5.98 21.63 25.70
C GLY A 101 6.17 20.10 25.71
N SER A 102 5.36 19.35 25.00
CA SER A 102 5.55 17.89 24.89
C SER A 102 6.84 17.53 24.13
N HIS A 103 7.52 16.48 24.59
CA HIS A 103 8.65 15.86 23.90
C HIS A 103 8.22 14.72 22.95
N ASP A 104 6.95 14.29 23.01
CA ASP A 104 6.41 13.34 22.04
C ASP A 104 6.27 14.05 20.69
N TRP A 105 6.92 13.48 19.66
CA TRP A 105 6.90 14.02 18.30
C TRP A 105 5.48 14.16 17.72
N ARG A 106 4.52 13.32 18.15
CA ARG A 106 3.12 13.38 17.74
C ARG A 106 2.38 14.58 18.31
N GLN A 107 2.85 15.09 19.43
CA GLN A 107 2.18 16.14 20.23
C GLN A 107 2.88 17.50 20.15
N ARG A 108 4.12 17.53 19.64
CA ARG A 108 5.01 18.69 19.71
C ARG A 108 4.52 19.85 18.85
N ASP A 109 4.05 19.57 17.65
CA ASP A 109 3.67 20.60 16.69
C ASP A 109 2.17 20.88 16.75
N ALA A 110 1.79 22.16 16.86
CA ALA A 110 0.39 22.58 16.98
C ALA A 110 -0.42 22.35 15.69
N ASN A 111 0.26 22.17 14.55
CA ASN A 111 -0.35 21.95 13.25
C ASN A 111 0.23 20.70 12.58
N ILE A 112 -0.64 19.98 11.88
CA ILE A 112 -0.30 19.01 10.86
C ILE A 112 -0.09 19.78 9.55
N HIS A 113 0.93 19.42 8.77
CA HIS A 113 1.25 20.11 7.51
C HIS A 113 1.03 19.23 6.28
N TYR A 114 0.88 17.93 6.48
CA TYR A 114 0.65 16.94 5.42
C TYR A 114 -0.43 15.96 5.85
N THR A 115 -1.22 15.52 4.88
CA THR A 115 -2.17 14.42 5.06
C THR A 115 -1.93 13.35 4.02
N SER A 116 -2.23 12.10 4.36
CA SER A 116 -2.15 10.96 3.47
C SER A 116 -3.07 9.85 3.96
N ALA A 117 -2.94 8.64 3.42
CA ALA A 117 -3.68 7.50 3.93
C ALA A 117 -2.81 6.25 4.08
N SER A 118 -3.26 5.41 4.99
CA SER A 118 -2.82 4.04 5.20
C SER A 118 -4.04 3.17 5.41
N ILE A 119 -4.11 2.06 4.68
CA ILE A 119 -5.16 1.04 4.82
C ILE A 119 -4.53 -0.32 5.06
N ASN A 120 -5.24 -1.20 5.75
CA ASN A 120 -4.75 -2.54 6.06
C ASN A 120 -5.87 -3.57 6.14
N THR A 121 -5.49 -4.86 6.04
CA THR A 121 -6.42 -5.99 6.12
C THR A 121 -6.48 -6.64 7.51
N SER A 122 -5.94 -6.02 8.55
CA SER A 122 -5.89 -6.56 9.91
C SER A 122 -7.29 -6.90 10.43
N GLY A 123 -7.49 -8.12 10.94
CA GLY A 123 -8.79 -8.58 11.43
C GLY A 123 -9.85 -8.82 10.33
N ARG A 124 -9.51 -8.58 9.06
CA ARG A 124 -10.34 -8.89 7.88
C ARG A 124 -9.77 -10.08 7.12
N HIS A 125 -8.54 -9.92 6.63
CA HIS A 125 -7.82 -10.95 5.90
C HIS A 125 -6.38 -11.06 6.39
N SER A 126 -5.93 -12.29 6.46
CA SER A 126 -4.52 -12.65 6.70
C SER A 126 -4.21 -13.96 6.00
N TRP A 127 -2.98 -14.16 5.62
CA TRP A 127 -2.58 -15.34 4.86
C TRP A 127 -1.30 -15.93 5.43
N LEU A 128 -1.24 -17.24 5.43
CA LEU A 128 -0.02 -18.00 5.61
C LEU A 128 0.35 -18.59 4.26
N TYR A 129 1.51 -18.20 3.73
CA TYR A 129 2.02 -18.57 2.43
C TYR A 129 1.13 -18.12 1.25
N GLY A 130 1.70 -18.10 0.08
CA GLY A 130 1.02 -17.78 -1.16
C GLY A 130 1.86 -16.97 -2.13
N ARG A 131 1.25 -16.66 -3.25
CA ARG A 131 1.73 -15.66 -4.21
C ARG A 131 0.88 -14.41 -4.05
N PHE A 132 1.53 -13.29 -3.78
CA PHE A 132 0.91 -11.99 -3.62
C PHE A 132 1.36 -11.11 -4.77
N ILE A 133 0.44 -10.46 -5.45
CA ILE A 133 0.74 -9.62 -6.61
C ILE A 133 -0.01 -8.31 -6.49
N MET A 134 0.71 -7.20 -6.63
CA MET A 134 0.17 -5.87 -6.79
C MET A 134 0.65 -5.28 -8.12
N ARG A 135 -0.26 -4.69 -8.86
CA ARG A 135 0.10 -3.80 -9.97
C ARG A 135 -0.18 -2.36 -9.55
N GLY A 136 0.85 -1.54 -9.53
CA GLY A 136 0.74 -0.18 -9.04
C GLY A 136 1.71 0.78 -9.71
N LYS A 137 1.55 2.07 -9.39
CA LYS A 137 2.41 3.16 -9.87
C LYS A 137 2.73 4.07 -8.70
N ILE A 138 4.00 4.30 -8.44
CA ILE A 138 4.50 5.14 -7.34
C ILE A 138 5.10 6.43 -7.88
N ASN A 139 5.03 7.49 -7.08
CA ASN A 139 5.84 8.69 -7.31
C ASN A 139 7.15 8.58 -6.51
N ILE A 140 8.27 8.97 -7.13
CA ILE A 140 9.62 8.89 -6.57
C ILE A 140 10.22 10.28 -6.23
N ASP A 141 9.37 11.31 -6.12
CA ASP A 141 9.81 12.64 -5.71
C ASP A 141 10.33 12.62 -4.26
N SER A 142 11.17 13.59 -3.90
CA SER A 142 11.83 13.67 -2.59
C SER A 142 10.82 13.68 -1.44
N GLY A 143 11.13 12.97 -0.37
CA GLY A 143 10.30 12.92 0.82
C GLY A 143 9.10 12.00 0.74
N LEU A 144 8.86 11.31 -0.38
CA LEU A 144 7.80 10.33 -0.51
C LEU A 144 8.27 8.93 -0.09
N TRP A 145 7.36 8.19 0.56
CA TRP A 145 7.62 6.86 1.08
C TRP A 145 6.38 5.97 0.92
N PRO A 146 6.05 5.57 -0.32
CA PRO A 146 5.00 4.58 -0.58
C PRO A 146 5.47 3.19 -0.18
N ALA A 147 4.54 2.38 0.37
CA ALA A 147 4.81 1.00 0.72
C ALA A 147 3.60 0.07 0.51
N TRP A 148 3.89 -1.14 0.08
CA TRP A 148 3.03 -2.32 0.16
C TRP A 148 3.77 -3.40 0.92
N TRP A 149 3.29 -3.71 2.10
CA TRP A 149 4.03 -4.50 3.09
C TRP A 149 3.10 -5.33 3.96
N MET A 150 3.66 -6.20 4.78
CA MET A 150 2.90 -7.12 5.62
C MET A 150 3.48 -7.20 7.03
N LEU A 151 2.58 -7.37 8.01
CA LEU A 151 2.92 -7.60 9.42
C LEU A 151 2.26 -8.86 9.94
N GLY A 152 2.87 -9.51 10.94
CA GLY A 152 2.30 -10.65 11.65
C GLY A 152 0.99 -10.30 12.35
N VAL A 153 0.01 -11.21 12.32
CA VAL A 153 -1.24 -11.06 13.07
C VAL A 153 -1.05 -11.18 14.57
N SER A 154 0.09 -11.70 15.01
CA SER A 154 0.45 -11.88 16.41
C SER A 154 1.92 -11.54 16.64
N GLY A 155 2.25 -11.24 17.90
CA GLY A 155 3.58 -10.81 18.27
C GLY A 155 3.80 -9.30 18.12
N ASN A 156 4.68 -8.75 18.95
CA ASN A 156 5.10 -7.36 18.81
C ASN A 156 6.18 -7.26 17.72
N TRP A 157 6.22 -6.11 17.05
CA TRP A 157 7.33 -5.83 16.15
C TRP A 157 8.67 -5.72 16.92
N PRO A 158 9.79 -6.30 16.42
CA PRO A 158 9.93 -6.99 15.13
C PRO A 158 9.70 -8.52 15.22
N ALA A 159 9.37 -9.07 16.39
CA ALA A 159 9.21 -10.52 16.60
C ALA A 159 8.00 -11.12 15.84
N GLY A 160 6.99 -10.30 15.53
CA GLY A 160 5.86 -10.69 14.68
C GLY A 160 6.20 -10.84 13.20
N GLY A 161 7.37 -10.34 12.77
CA GLY A 161 7.81 -10.34 11.38
C GLY A 161 7.25 -9.20 10.56
N GLU A 162 8.00 -8.80 9.52
CA GLU A 162 7.64 -7.78 8.54
C GLU A 162 8.17 -8.18 7.16
N ILE A 163 7.39 -7.97 6.11
CA ILE A 163 7.80 -8.16 4.72
C ILE A 163 7.41 -6.90 3.94
N ASP A 164 8.39 -6.16 3.43
CA ASP A 164 8.19 -5.04 2.51
C ASP A 164 8.28 -5.58 1.09
N ILE A 165 7.12 -5.87 0.49
CA ILE A 165 7.05 -6.41 -0.87
C ILE A 165 7.42 -5.31 -1.87
N MET A 166 6.98 -4.10 -1.60
CA MET A 166 7.34 -2.86 -2.27
C MET A 166 7.51 -1.76 -1.25
N GLU A 167 8.66 -1.11 -1.24
CA GLU A 167 8.91 0.10 -0.47
C GLU A 167 9.81 1.03 -1.28
N TYR A 168 9.58 2.34 -1.20
CA TYR A 168 10.45 3.31 -1.85
C TYR A 168 10.77 4.46 -0.91
N TYR A 169 12.03 4.84 -0.84
CA TYR A 169 12.53 6.11 -0.33
C TYR A 169 13.96 6.39 -0.83
N ARG A 170 14.31 7.68 -0.99
CA ARG A 170 15.68 8.14 -1.29
C ARG A 170 16.36 7.37 -2.42
N ASP A 171 15.73 7.33 -3.59
CA ASP A 171 16.18 6.61 -4.79
C ASP A 171 16.29 5.09 -4.63
N ARG A 172 15.69 4.49 -3.62
CA ARG A 172 15.73 3.05 -3.40
C ARG A 172 14.35 2.44 -3.52
N VAL A 173 14.20 1.54 -4.48
CA VAL A 173 13.07 0.61 -4.54
C VAL A 173 13.50 -0.64 -3.77
N LEU A 174 12.95 -0.83 -2.59
CA LEU A 174 13.38 -1.82 -1.61
C LEU A 174 12.46 -3.04 -1.62
N ALA A 175 13.06 -4.17 -1.25
CA ALA A 175 12.42 -5.45 -1.00
C ALA A 175 13.05 -6.04 0.27
N ASN A 176 12.36 -5.90 1.41
CA ASN A 176 12.94 -6.18 2.72
C ASN A 176 12.16 -7.26 3.47
N ILE A 177 12.83 -7.91 4.40
CA ILE A 177 12.22 -8.82 5.36
C ILE A 177 12.88 -8.54 6.70
N ALA A 178 12.08 -8.44 7.77
CA ALA A 178 12.58 -8.25 9.12
C ALA A 178 12.00 -9.24 10.12
N CYS A 179 12.83 -9.71 11.02
CA CYS A 179 12.45 -10.46 12.20
C CYS A 179 13.25 -9.98 13.42
N ALA A 180 12.98 -10.52 14.61
CA ALA A 180 13.73 -10.12 15.79
C ALA A 180 15.17 -10.65 15.76
N GLY A 181 16.10 -9.73 15.85
CA GLY A 181 17.52 -9.98 16.12
C GLY A 181 17.81 -10.05 17.62
N PRO A 182 19.09 -10.11 18.01
CA PRO A 182 19.49 -10.12 19.42
C PRO A 182 19.04 -8.85 20.15
N GLY A 183 18.44 -9.01 21.34
CA GLY A 183 17.95 -7.92 22.17
C GLY A 183 16.76 -7.18 21.57
N ASP A 184 15.88 -7.93 20.90
CA ASP A 184 14.63 -7.44 20.27
C ASP A 184 14.82 -6.33 19.23
N ARG A 185 16.04 -6.19 18.72
CA ARG A 185 16.30 -5.27 17.62
C ARG A 185 15.91 -5.90 16.29
N PRO A 186 15.43 -5.11 15.29
CA PRO A 186 15.12 -5.69 14.01
C PRO A 186 16.39 -6.22 13.32
N GLN A 187 16.31 -7.44 12.81
CA GLN A 187 17.28 -8.01 11.89
C GLN A 187 16.71 -7.95 10.49
N TRP A 188 17.31 -7.14 9.64
CA TRP A 188 16.89 -6.88 8.28
C TRP A 188 17.62 -7.76 7.26
N PHE A 189 16.86 -8.26 6.29
CA PHE A 189 17.33 -8.95 5.09
C PHE A 189 16.91 -8.11 3.89
N SER A 190 17.68 -7.10 3.56
CA SER A 190 17.32 -6.05 2.61
C SER A 190 18.03 -6.19 1.27
N LYS A 191 17.29 -5.91 0.19
CA LYS A 191 17.81 -5.65 -1.15
C LYS A 191 17.09 -4.43 -1.72
N PHE A 192 17.76 -3.72 -2.60
CA PHE A 192 17.16 -2.60 -3.31
C PHE A 192 17.69 -2.47 -4.74
N LEU A 193 16.92 -1.75 -5.55
CA LEU A 193 17.31 -1.26 -6.86
C LEU A 193 17.28 0.26 -6.80
N SER A 194 18.25 0.93 -7.41
CA SER A 194 18.20 2.38 -7.58
C SER A 194 17.07 2.72 -8.57
N ALA A 195 16.18 3.64 -8.21
CA ALA A 195 15.14 4.10 -9.12
C ALA A 195 15.73 4.74 -10.38
N ASP A 196 16.85 5.43 -10.26
CA ASP A 196 17.60 5.98 -11.41
C ASP A 196 18.05 4.85 -12.35
N SER A 197 18.57 3.73 -11.81
CA SER A 197 18.99 2.58 -12.63
C SER A 197 17.82 1.87 -13.33
N LEU A 198 16.60 2.01 -12.83
CA LEU A 198 15.38 1.51 -13.46
C LEU A 198 14.84 2.44 -14.55
N GLY A 199 15.34 3.67 -14.64
CA GLY A 199 14.92 4.68 -15.61
C GLY A 199 14.32 5.95 -14.97
N GLY A 200 14.45 6.09 -13.65
CA GLY A 200 14.04 7.27 -12.91
C GLY A 200 12.55 7.58 -13.06
N LYS A 201 12.23 8.85 -13.28
CA LYS A 201 10.83 9.29 -13.41
C LYS A 201 10.09 8.62 -14.57
N ALA A 202 10.75 8.35 -15.69
CA ALA A 202 10.11 7.69 -16.83
C ALA A 202 9.71 6.23 -16.54
N TRP A 203 10.38 5.57 -15.59
CA TRP A 203 9.97 4.30 -15.03
C TRP A 203 8.81 4.51 -14.05
N ALA A 204 8.95 5.41 -13.07
CA ALA A 204 7.95 5.66 -12.04
C ALA A 204 6.58 6.13 -12.59
N ASP A 205 6.55 6.77 -13.75
CA ASP A 205 5.32 7.20 -14.43
C ASP A 205 4.52 6.03 -15.05
N LYS A 206 5.01 4.78 -14.93
CA LYS A 206 4.35 3.56 -15.44
C LYS A 206 3.85 2.69 -14.31
N PHE A 207 2.90 1.81 -14.65
CA PHE A 207 2.49 0.73 -13.75
C PHE A 207 3.49 -0.41 -13.82
N HIS A 208 3.89 -0.90 -12.65
CA HIS A 208 4.77 -2.03 -12.45
C HIS A 208 4.08 -3.13 -11.65
N THR A 209 4.61 -4.34 -11.72
CA THR A 209 4.11 -5.48 -10.96
C THR A 209 5.10 -5.85 -9.87
N TRP A 210 4.68 -5.77 -8.64
CA TRP A 210 5.40 -6.32 -7.49
C TRP A 210 4.79 -7.66 -7.12
N GLN A 211 5.64 -8.65 -6.86
CA GLN A 211 5.20 -9.99 -6.49
C GLN A 211 6.02 -10.50 -5.32
N MET A 212 5.35 -11.22 -4.43
CA MET A 212 5.96 -12.07 -3.43
C MET A 212 5.51 -13.51 -3.68
N ASP A 213 6.46 -14.45 -3.72
CA ASP A 213 6.21 -15.88 -3.55
C ASP A 213 6.74 -16.27 -2.16
N TRP A 214 5.84 -16.69 -1.31
CA TRP A 214 6.12 -17.09 0.06
C TRP A 214 5.61 -18.51 0.28
N ASP A 215 6.53 -19.41 0.63
CA ASP A 215 6.26 -20.83 0.90
C ASP A 215 7.03 -21.29 2.15
N PRO A 216 6.89 -22.56 2.61
CA PRO A 216 7.61 -23.04 3.80
C PRO A 216 9.14 -23.01 3.69
N ASP A 217 9.68 -22.88 2.48
CA ASP A 217 11.13 -22.90 2.24
C ASP A 217 11.74 -21.49 2.20
N SER A 218 11.00 -20.51 1.60
CA SER A 218 11.58 -19.19 1.32
C SER A 218 10.53 -18.11 1.09
N ILE A 219 10.98 -16.85 1.21
CA ILE A 219 10.29 -15.67 0.70
C ILE A 219 11.09 -15.11 -0.48
N SER A 220 10.45 -14.94 -1.63
CA SER A 220 11.04 -14.40 -2.85
C SER A 220 10.25 -13.17 -3.29
N LEU A 221 10.93 -12.02 -3.46
CA LEU A 221 10.34 -10.74 -3.80
C LEU A 221 10.80 -10.32 -5.20
N TYR A 222 9.85 -9.89 -6.03
CA TYR A 222 10.08 -9.59 -7.45
C TYR A 222 9.52 -8.22 -7.82
N LEU A 223 10.17 -7.60 -8.81
CA LEU A 223 9.69 -6.42 -9.54
C LEU A 223 9.71 -6.74 -11.04
N ASP A 224 8.57 -6.63 -11.72
CA ASP A 224 8.41 -6.91 -13.16
C ASP A 224 9.04 -8.25 -13.58
N ASP A 225 8.68 -9.33 -12.88
CA ASP A 225 9.25 -10.69 -13.05
C ASP A 225 10.74 -10.84 -12.67
N ARG A 226 11.44 -9.76 -12.32
CA ARG A 226 12.83 -9.81 -11.89
C ARG A 226 12.90 -10.12 -10.39
N LEU A 227 13.59 -11.19 -10.02
CA LEU A 227 13.90 -11.48 -8.62
C LEU A 227 14.80 -10.37 -8.04
N VAL A 228 14.32 -9.71 -6.97
CA VAL A 228 15.04 -8.66 -6.24
C VAL A 228 15.66 -9.23 -4.98
N ASN A 229 14.87 -9.96 -4.18
CA ASN A 229 15.34 -10.55 -2.93
C ASN A 229 14.80 -11.98 -2.76
N LYS A 230 15.63 -12.87 -2.21
CA LYS A 230 15.19 -14.21 -1.81
C LYS A 230 15.87 -14.59 -0.50
N VAL A 231 15.08 -14.94 0.50
CA VAL A 231 15.58 -15.32 1.83
C VAL A 231 14.96 -16.66 2.23
N PRO A 232 15.78 -17.68 2.53
CA PRO A 232 15.31 -18.93 3.10
C PRO A 232 14.64 -18.70 4.47
N LEU A 233 13.51 -19.37 4.74
CA LEU A 233 12.83 -19.25 6.04
C LEU A 233 13.72 -19.70 7.20
N SER A 234 14.63 -20.64 6.98
CA SER A 234 15.60 -21.07 7.99
C SER A 234 16.51 -19.96 8.52
N MET A 235 16.67 -18.85 7.78
CA MET A 235 17.43 -17.67 8.20
C MET A 235 16.60 -16.66 8.99
N LEU A 236 15.28 -16.79 9.00
CA LEU A 236 14.33 -15.80 9.52
C LEU A 236 13.81 -16.13 10.91
N GLN A 237 14.53 -16.98 11.67
CA GLN A 237 14.22 -17.25 13.05
C GLN A 237 14.53 -16.05 13.94
N ASN A 238 13.61 -15.73 14.84
CA ASN A 238 13.81 -14.74 15.87
C ASN A 238 14.98 -15.10 16.78
N LYS A 239 15.81 -14.13 17.11
CA LYS A 239 16.95 -14.25 18.04
C LYS A 239 16.67 -13.52 19.37
N ASP A 240 15.41 -13.46 19.75
CA ASP A 240 14.85 -12.92 20.99
C ASP A 240 14.77 -13.97 22.12
N ASN A 241 15.48 -15.08 21.98
CA ASN A 241 15.46 -16.28 22.80
C ASN A 241 14.21 -17.16 22.65
N THR A 242 13.23 -16.81 21.79
CA THR A 242 12.09 -17.69 21.49
C THR A 242 12.42 -18.73 20.44
N GLY A 243 13.30 -18.39 19.48
CA GLY A 243 13.63 -19.22 18.33
C GLY A 243 12.45 -19.43 17.38
N THR A 244 11.36 -18.67 17.54
CA THR A 244 10.19 -18.74 16.65
C THR A 244 10.50 -18.15 15.30
N ASN A 245 9.87 -18.68 14.24
CA ASN A 245 9.92 -18.07 12.92
C ASN A 245 8.58 -17.38 12.67
N PRO A 246 8.53 -16.02 12.61
CA PRO A 246 7.28 -15.31 12.45
C PRO A 246 6.60 -15.57 11.10
N PHE A 247 7.36 -16.03 10.11
CA PHE A 247 6.86 -16.35 8.77
C PHE A 247 6.27 -17.76 8.63
N ASN A 248 6.13 -18.49 9.74
CA ASN A 248 5.31 -19.70 9.84
C ASN A 248 3.92 -19.40 10.43
N HIS A 249 3.55 -18.12 10.52
CA HIS A 249 2.26 -17.62 11.00
C HIS A 249 1.63 -16.67 9.97
N PRO A 250 0.32 -16.47 9.99
CA PRO A 250 -0.33 -15.57 9.07
C PRO A 250 0.12 -14.11 9.23
N LEU A 251 0.23 -13.40 8.10
CA LEU A 251 0.46 -11.96 8.04
C LEU A 251 -0.73 -11.27 7.37
N TYR A 252 -1.00 -10.03 7.77
CA TYR A 252 -1.94 -9.12 7.12
C TYR A 252 -1.18 -8.06 6.31
N MET A 253 -1.83 -7.45 5.32
CA MET A 253 -1.17 -6.50 4.43
C MET A 253 -1.55 -5.05 4.74
N LEU A 254 -0.64 -4.14 4.36
CA LEU A 254 -0.81 -2.70 4.45
C LEU A 254 -0.44 -2.04 3.12
N LEU A 255 -1.15 -0.95 2.80
CA LEU A 255 -0.85 -0.03 1.71
C LEU A 255 -0.85 1.39 2.26
N ASN A 256 0.25 2.12 2.08
CA ASN A 256 0.32 3.51 2.54
C ASN A 256 1.23 4.37 1.66
N LEU A 257 1.05 5.68 1.78
CA LEU A 257 1.98 6.67 1.27
C LEU A 257 2.41 7.56 2.43
N ALA A 258 3.57 7.29 3.00
CA ALA A 258 4.17 8.12 4.03
C ALA A 258 4.91 9.32 3.41
N ILE A 259 5.18 10.33 4.22
CA ILE A 259 5.88 11.57 3.84
C ILE A 259 6.93 11.86 4.90
N GLY A 260 8.17 12.06 4.48
CA GLY A 260 9.26 12.44 5.38
C GLY A 260 9.63 11.33 6.37
N GLY A 261 9.73 11.71 7.64
CA GLY A 261 10.10 10.81 8.72
C GLY A 261 11.55 10.33 8.65
N ASP A 262 11.81 9.23 9.35
CA ASP A 262 13.19 8.71 9.52
C ASP A 262 13.82 8.31 8.16
N ASN A 263 13.02 7.81 7.21
CA ASN A 263 13.51 7.28 5.94
C ASN A 263 13.13 8.13 4.72
N GLY A 264 11.94 8.74 4.65
CA GLY A 264 11.43 9.39 3.43
C GLY A 264 12.27 10.58 2.95
N GLY A 265 12.85 11.34 3.89
CA GLY A 265 13.63 12.55 3.56
C GLY A 265 12.76 13.80 3.52
N ASP A 266 13.27 14.87 2.91
CA ASP A 266 12.60 16.18 2.89
C ASP A 266 11.66 16.31 1.67
N PRO A 267 10.34 16.55 1.89
CA PRO A 267 9.37 16.72 0.82
C PRO A 267 9.27 18.16 0.29
N VAL A 268 10.20 19.06 0.67
CA VAL A 268 10.08 20.51 0.37
C VAL A 268 9.94 20.79 -1.13
N THR A 269 10.63 20.02 -1.99
CA THR A 269 10.63 20.18 -3.44
C THR A 269 9.52 19.39 -4.15
N THR A 270 8.80 18.54 -3.42
CA THR A 270 7.75 17.70 -3.99
C THR A 270 6.49 18.49 -4.25
N ASN A 271 5.92 18.30 -5.44
CA ASN A 271 4.64 18.88 -5.81
C ASN A 271 3.49 18.04 -5.23
N PHE A 272 2.59 18.71 -4.53
CA PHE A 272 1.37 18.13 -3.98
C PHE A 272 0.12 18.70 -4.67
N PRO A 273 -0.98 17.91 -4.81
CA PRO A 273 -1.11 16.53 -4.35
C PRO A 273 -0.29 15.56 -5.18
N THR A 274 0.15 14.47 -4.53
CA THR A 274 0.85 13.36 -5.19
C THR A 274 0.20 12.03 -4.83
N ARG A 275 0.43 10.98 -5.64
CA ARG A 275 -0.36 9.76 -5.54
C ARG A 275 0.48 8.50 -5.59
N PHE A 276 0.01 7.50 -4.87
CA PHE A 276 0.30 6.10 -5.07
C PHE A 276 -0.97 5.46 -5.64
N GLU A 277 -0.88 4.88 -6.83
CA GLU A 277 -2.02 4.32 -7.56
C GLU A 277 -1.85 2.81 -7.67
N VAL A 278 -2.90 2.05 -7.32
CA VAL A 278 -2.90 0.58 -7.38
C VAL A 278 -4.05 0.11 -8.25
N ASP A 279 -3.73 -0.64 -9.31
CA ASP A 279 -4.69 -1.23 -10.25
C ASP A 279 -5.38 -2.44 -9.62
N TYR A 280 -4.60 -3.34 -9.00
CA TYR A 280 -5.13 -4.47 -8.26
C TYR A 280 -4.15 -4.99 -7.22
N VAL A 281 -4.72 -5.72 -6.25
CA VAL A 281 -4.00 -6.62 -5.35
C VAL A 281 -4.64 -8.01 -5.44
N ARG A 282 -3.82 -9.05 -5.64
CA ARG A 282 -4.29 -10.43 -5.81
C ARG A 282 -3.47 -11.38 -4.94
N VAL A 283 -4.16 -12.31 -4.31
CA VAL A 283 -3.54 -13.37 -3.49
C VAL A 283 -3.92 -14.73 -4.04
N PHE A 284 -2.90 -15.53 -4.28
CA PHE A 284 -3.02 -16.90 -4.77
C PHE A 284 -2.40 -17.86 -3.77
N GLN A 285 -3.00 -19.02 -3.58
CA GLN A 285 -2.43 -20.11 -2.77
C GLN A 285 -2.37 -21.40 -3.56
N LYS A 286 -1.39 -22.25 -3.24
CA LYS A 286 -1.33 -23.62 -3.78
C LYS A 286 -2.45 -24.45 -3.17
N LYS A 287 -2.95 -25.45 -3.97
CA LYS A 287 -3.90 -26.43 -3.48
C LYS A 287 -3.22 -27.38 -2.49
#